data_833e5bd81988acc03ff82ffbd1f3a464
#
_entry.id   833e5bd81988acc03ff82ffbd1f3a464
#
_cell.length_a   1.000
_cell.length_b   1.000
_cell.length_c   1.000
_cell.angle_alpha   90.00
_cell.angle_beta   90.00
_cell.angle_gamma   90.00
#
_symmetry.space_group_name_H-M   'P 1'
#
loop_
_entity.id
_entity.type
_entity.pdbx_description
1 polymer ?
#
loop_
_entity_poly.entity_id
_entity_poly.type
_entity_poly.pdbx_seq_one_letter_code
_entity_poly.pdbx_strand_id
1 'polypeptide(L)'
;DMGLSDLGCYGGEIATPNLDRLAQNGLRFTRLYNNNMCTVTRAALLTGTYHTIAFRNQAINPRCATLAETLHAAGYATRMSGKWHLANIGERNQWPIQRGFEEYYGTIYGASSFFAPASLKRNNADASKDFEKPGYYYTDAISDNAAAMIAKAHKDKPLFMYVAYTSPHWPLHALEEDVAKYKGKYAKGWDTLRA
;
A
#
# COMPACT_ATOMS: atom_id res chain seq x y z
N ASP A 1 2.18 6.55 6.03
CA ASP A 1 2.07 7.98 6.34
C ASP A 1 0.96 8.28 7.36
N MET A 2 0.31 7.27 7.86
CA MET A 2 -0.69 7.39 8.93
C MET A 2 0.02 7.37 10.29
N GLY A 3 -0.30 8.30 11.16
CA GLY A 3 0.23 8.34 12.52
C GLY A 3 -0.51 7.38 13.46
N LEU A 4 0.10 7.05 14.59
CA LEU A 4 -0.54 6.22 15.61
C LEU A 4 -1.87 6.82 16.07
N SER A 5 -1.89 8.13 16.32
CA SER A 5 -3.07 8.89 16.75
C SER A 5 -4.14 9.11 15.69
N ASP A 6 -3.94 8.65 14.46
CA ASP A 6 -4.97 8.75 13.40
C ASP A 6 -5.99 7.61 13.46
N LEU A 7 -5.64 6.52 14.12
CA LEU A 7 -6.48 5.34 14.24
C LEU A 7 -7.41 5.42 15.46
N GLY A 8 -8.69 5.09 15.29
CA GLY A 8 -9.67 5.06 16.38
C GLY A 8 -9.26 4.15 17.53
N CYS A 9 -8.69 2.98 17.24
CA CYS A 9 -8.21 2.02 18.25
C CYS A 9 -7.05 2.54 19.14
N TYR A 10 -6.44 3.66 18.77
CA TYR A 10 -5.42 4.38 19.56
C TYR A 10 -5.91 5.75 20.03
N GLY A 11 -7.22 6.01 19.95
CA GLY A 11 -7.84 7.25 20.44
C GLY A 11 -7.93 8.36 19.39
N GLY A 12 -7.70 8.05 18.10
CA GLY A 12 -7.87 9.00 17.01
C GLY A 12 -9.32 9.44 16.82
N GLU A 13 -9.50 10.68 16.36
CA GLU A 13 -10.82 11.25 16.07
C GLU A 13 -11.39 10.83 14.71
N ILE A 14 -10.59 10.16 13.88
CA ILE A 14 -10.99 9.67 12.56
C ILE A 14 -11.68 8.32 12.74
N ALA A 15 -12.85 8.16 12.12
CA ALA A 15 -13.56 6.89 12.13
C ALA A 15 -12.82 5.85 11.27
N THR A 16 -12.25 4.84 11.93
CA THR A 16 -11.50 3.73 11.27
C THR A 16 -12.09 2.35 11.63
N PRO A 17 -13.40 2.11 11.41
CA PRO A 17 -14.09 0.95 12.00
C PRO A 17 -13.54 -0.40 11.58
N ASN A 18 -13.04 -0.54 10.37
CA ASN A 18 -12.46 -1.80 9.90
C ASN A 18 -11.07 -2.07 10.51
N LEU A 19 -10.25 -1.02 10.65
CA LEU A 19 -8.95 -1.12 11.33
C LEU A 19 -9.14 -1.34 12.84
N ASP A 20 -10.12 -0.68 13.43
CA ASP A 20 -10.47 -0.87 14.86
C ASP A 20 -10.92 -2.30 15.14
N ARG A 21 -11.74 -2.88 14.23
CA ARG A 21 -12.15 -4.29 14.33
C ARG A 21 -10.95 -5.24 14.17
N LEU A 22 -10.02 -4.96 13.28
CA LEU A 22 -8.79 -5.74 13.14
C LEU A 22 -7.96 -5.66 14.43
N ALA A 23 -7.84 -4.48 15.01
CA ALA A 23 -7.12 -4.25 16.27
C ALA A 23 -7.78 -4.96 17.47
N GLN A 24 -9.11 -5.02 17.52
CA GLN A 24 -9.85 -5.74 18.57
C GLN A 24 -9.63 -7.26 18.53
N ASN A 25 -9.45 -7.81 17.33
CA ASN A 25 -9.26 -9.25 17.11
C ASN A 25 -7.79 -9.65 16.92
N GLY A 26 -6.86 -8.72 17.07
CA GLY A 26 -5.44 -8.90 16.84
C GLY A 26 -4.57 -8.36 17.96
N LEU A 27 -3.30 -8.16 17.62
CA LEU A 27 -2.30 -7.60 18.52
C LEU A 27 -2.05 -6.13 18.16
N ARG A 28 -2.19 -5.25 19.16
CA ARG A 28 -1.86 -3.82 19.06
C ARG A 28 -0.50 -3.55 19.67
N PHE A 29 0.43 -3.06 18.87
CA PHE A 29 1.73 -2.63 19.35
C PHE A 29 1.69 -1.17 19.80
N THR A 30 2.24 -0.88 20.96
CA THR A 30 2.39 0.48 21.50
C THR A 30 3.79 1.05 21.26
N ARG A 31 4.75 0.20 20.90
CA ARG A 31 6.16 0.56 20.68
C ARG A 31 6.71 -0.20 19.47
N LEU A 32 6.11 0.00 18.30
CA LEU A 32 6.63 -0.49 17.03
C LEU A 32 7.27 0.67 16.27
N TYR A 33 8.56 0.54 15.99
CA TYR A 33 9.30 1.54 15.23
C TYR A 33 9.57 1.03 13.82
N ASN A 34 9.26 1.84 12.83
CA ASN A 34 9.63 1.60 11.44
C ASN A 34 10.66 2.64 10.97
N ASN A 35 11.00 2.62 9.69
CA ASN A 35 11.83 3.66 9.10
C ASN A 35 10.95 4.90 8.80
N ASN A 36 11.58 6.07 8.71
CA ASN A 36 10.92 7.37 8.55
C ASN A 36 10.54 7.73 7.10
N MET A 37 10.78 6.82 6.14
CA MET A 37 10.45 7.01 4.72
C MET A 37 9.75 5.79 4.15
N CYS A 38 8.86 6.01 3.17
CA CYS A 38 8.08 4.94 2.54
C CYS A 38 8.96 3.88 1.85
N THR A 39 9.96 4.28 1.06
CA THR A 39 10.83 3.36 0.33
C THR A 39 11.61 2.43 1.26
N VAL A 40 12.30 3.01 2.23
CA VAL A 40 13.14 2.26 3.17
C VAL A 40 12.32 1.37 4.11
N THR A 41 11.12 1.83 4.52
CA THR A 41 10.18 1.01 5.31
C THR A 41 9.68 -0.18 4.49
N ARG A 42 9.27 0.05 3.22
CA ARG A 42 8.80 -1.02 2.32
C ARG A 42 9.89 -2.04 2.02
N ALA A 43 11.11 -1.57 1.75
CA ALA A 43 12.25 -2.46 1.51
C ALA A 43 12.54 -3.34 2.74
N ALA A 44 12.60 -2.73 3.93
CA ALA A 44 12.81 -3.48 5.16
C ALA A 44 11.68 -4.48 5.46
N LEU A 45 10.41 -4.06 5.28
CA LEU A 45 9.24 -4.92 5.48
C LEU A 45 9.26 -6.14 4.56
N LEU A 46 9.52 -5.92 3.25
CA LEU A 46 9.44 -6.98 2.25
C LEU A 46 10.68 -7.89 2.24
N THR A 47 11.79 -7.51 2.86
CA THR A 47 13.00 -8.33 2.88
C THR A 47 13.36 -8.87 4.26
N GLY A 48 12.72 -8.37 5.33
CA GLY A 48 13.11 -8.70 6.70
C GLY A 48 14.52 -8.21 7.08
N THR A 49 15.07 -7.27 6.30
CA THR A 49 16.47 -6.82 6.42
C THR A 49 16.51 -5.32 6.69
N TYR A 50 17.54 -4.85 7.41
CA TYR A 50 17.71 -3.41 7.64
C TYR A 50 17.76 -2.63 6.32
N HIS A 51 17.08 -1.47 6.29
CA HIS A 51 16.93 -0.66 5.08
C HIS A 51 18.27 -0.27 4.43
N THR A 52 19.34 -0.10 5.20
CA THR A 52 20.69 0.20 4.70
C THR A 52 21.27 -0.92 3.83
N ILE A 53 20.75 -2.13 3.97
CA ILE A 53 21.08 -3.29 3.14
C ILE A 53 20.02 -3.51 2.07
N ALA A 54 18.74 -3.42 2.46
CA ALA A 54 17.59 -3.75 1.62
C ALA A 54 17.31 -2.74 0.49
N PHE A 55 17.74 -1.47 0.65
CA PHE A 55 17.44 -0.41 -0.31
C PHE A 55 18.71 0.34 -0.72
N ARG A 56 19.03 0.29 -2.01
CA ARG A 56 20.22 0.94 -2.59
C ARG A 56 19.88 1.51 -3.96
N ASN A 57 20.49 2.64 -4.32
CA ASN A 57 20.33 3.27 -5.64
C ASN A 57 18.87 3.48 -6.03
N GLN A 58 18.03 3.89 -5.08
CA GLN A 58 16.59 4.12 -5.24
C GLN A 58 15.77 2.88 -5.63
N ALA A 59 16.31 1.68 -5.43
CA ALA A 59 15.64 0.41 -5.68
C ALA A 59 15.87 -0.59 -4.55
N ILE A 60 15.03 -1.63 -4.52
CA ILE A 60 15.26 -2.77 -3.65
C ILE A 60 16.55 -3.48 -4.08
N ASN A 61 17.38 -3.85 -3.10
CA ASN A 61 18.64 -4.53 -3.39
C ASN A 61 18.37 -5.91 -4.01
N PRO A 62 18.86 -6.19 -5.22
CA PRO A 62 18.62 -7.46 -5.90
C PRO A 62 19.20 -8.69 -5.17
N ARG A 63 20.12 -8.48 -4.21
CA ARG A 63 20.70 -9.54 -3.38
C ARG A 63 19.86 -9.91 -2.16
N CYS A 64 18.82 -9.12 -1.87
CA CYS A 64 17.89 -9.40 -0.78
C CYS A 64 16.65 -10.09 -1.36
N ALA A 65 16.39 -11.32 -0.96
CA ALA A 65 15.13 -11.99 -1.30
C ALA A 65 13.96 -11.22 -0.66
N THR A 66 12.86 -11.11 -1.40
CA THR A 66 11.63 -10.55 -0.88
C THR A 66 10.81 -11.62 -0.17
N LEU A 67 9.91 -11.19 0.70
CA LEU A 67 8.89 -12.06 1.29
C LEU A 67 8.07 -12.78 0.21
N ALA A 68 7.75 -12.09 -0.89
CA ALA A 68 7.03 -12.69 -2.02
C ALA A 68 7.85 -13.78 -2.72
N GLU A 69 9.14 -13.54 -3.00
CA GLU A 69 10.04 -14.56 -3.58
C GLU A 69 10.15 -15.78 -2.67
N THR A 70 10.30 -15.56 -1.36
CA THR A 70 10.42 -16.64 -0.36
C THR A 70 9.13 -17.47 -0.27
N LEU A 71 7.97 -16.81 -0.19
CA LEU A 71 6.69 -17.49 -0.08
C LEU A 71 6.28 -18.16 -1.40
N HIS A 72 6.60 -17.55 -2.53
CA HIS A 72 6.41 -18.17 -3.85
C HIS A 72 7.19 -19.49 -3.97
N ALA A 73 8.46 -19.49 -3.56
CA ALA A 73 9.29 -20.69 -3.52
C ALA A 73 8.76 -21.75 -2.55
N ALA A 74 8.03 -21.35 -1.50
CA ALA A 74 7.33 -22.23 -0.56
C ALA A 74 5.94 -22.68 -1.04
N GLY A 75 5.54 -22.38 -2.29
CA GLY A 75 4.29 -22.83 -2.91
C GLY A 75 3.08 -21.92 -2.67
N TYR A 76 3.26 -20.74 -2.11
CA TYR A 76 2.17 -19.75 -1.98
C TYR A 76 1.82 -19.14 -3.33
N ALA A 77 0.53 -18.83 -3.53
CA ALA A 77 0.11 -17.85 -4.52
C ALA A 77 0.46 -16.46 -3.99
N THR A 78 1.22 -15.66 -4.74
CA THR A 78 1.73 -14.36 -4.29
C THR A 78 1.13 -13.25 -5.12
N ARG A 79 0.40 -12.32 -4.49
CA ARG A 79 -0.33 -11.26 -5.18
C ARG A 79 -0.15 -9.92 -4.51
N MET A 80 -0.19 -8.85 -5.31
CA MET A 80 -0.05 -7.49 -4.81
C MET A 80 -1.02 -6.54 -5.48
N SER A 81 -1.64 -5.67 -4.68
CA SER A 81 -2.42 -4.53 -5.17
C SER A 81 -1.97 -3.25 -4.48
N GLY A 82 -1.60 -2.22 -5.27
CA GLY A 82 -1.23 -0.90 -4.79
C GLY A 82 0.20 -0.47 -5.07
N LYS A 83 0.71 0.41 -4.22
CA LYS A 83 2.00 1.09 -4.36
C LYS A 83 3.20 0.15 -4.21
N TRP A 84 4.09 0.11 -5.20
CA TRP A 84 5.39 -0.57 -5.12
C TRP A 84 6.47 0.30 -4.48
N HIS A 85 6.92 1.32 -5.17
CA HIS A 85 7.92 2.31 -4.77
C HIS A 85 9.29 1.73 -4.36
N LEU A 86 9.69 0.63 -5.00
CA LEU A 86 10.97 -0.05 -4.74
C LEU A 86 11.78 -0.27 -6.03
N ALA A 87 11.44 0.46 -7.10
CA ALA A 87 12.14 0.44 -8.37
C ALA A 87 11.89 1.73 -9.14
N ASN A 88 12.83 2.09 -10.01
CA ASN A 88 12.59 3.09 -11.06
C ASN A 88 11.82 2.45 -12.21
N ILE A 89 11.14 3.29 -13.02
CA ILE A 89 10.35 2.80 -14.16
C ILE A 89 11.21 2.08 -15.20
N GLY A 90 12.47 2.45 -15.35
CA GLY A 90 13.43 1.80 -16.26
C GLY A 90 14.02 0.49 -15.71
N GLU A 91 13.88 0.22 -14.43
CA GLU A 91 14.43 -0.98 -13.78
C GLU A 91 13.40 -2.09 -13.67
N ARG A 92 12.88 -2.53 -14.81
CA ARG A 92 11.81 -3.53 -14.87
C ARG A 92 12.14 -4.83 -14.13
N ASN A 93 13.39 -5.21 -14.06
CA ASN A 93 13.87 -6.37 -13.30
C ASN A 93 13.66 -6.27 -11.78
N GLN A 94 13.30 -5.09 -11.28
CA GLN A 94 12.96 -4.83 -9.87
C GLN A 94 11.46 -4.59 -9.63
N TRP A 95 10.63 -4.78 -10.64
CA TRP A 95 9.19 -4.61 -10.52
C TRP A 95 8.55 -5.79 -9.77
N PRO A 96 7.30 -5.64 -9.26
CA PRO A 96 6.66 -6.65 -8.43
C PRO A 96 6.68 -8.07 -9.00
N ILE A 97 6.38 -8.22 -10.28
CA ILE A 97 6.37 -9.55 -10.95
C ILE A 97 7.76 -10.20 -10.92
N GLN A 98 8.81 -9.43 -11.15
CA GLN A 98 10.19 -9.93 -11.13
C GLN A 98 10.74 -10.10 -9.70
N ARG A 99 9.97 -9.63 -8.71
CA ARG A 99 10.30 -9.71 -7.29
C ARG A 99 9.33 -10.61 -6.52
N GLY A 100 8.83 -11.66 -7.19
CA GLY A 100 8.16 -12.80 -6.59
C GLY A 100 6.64 -12.72 -6.52
N PHE A 101 5.98 -11.68 -7.07
CA PHE A 101 4.52 -11.63 -7.18
C PHE A 101 4.05 -12.23 -8.51
N GLU A 102 3.08 -13.16 -8.47
CA GLU A 102 2.47 -13.76 -9.65
C GLU A 102 1.46 -12.82 -10.32
N GLU A 103 0.81 -11.98 -9.56
CA GLU A 103 -0.18 -11.01 -10.04
C GLU A 103 -0.01 -9.66 -9.34
N TYR A 104 -0.05 -8.58 -10.12
CA TYR A 104 0.14 -7.22 -9.63
C TYR A 104 -0.81 -6.23 -10.28
N TYR A 105 -1.37 -5.33 -9.48
CA TYR A 105 -2.02 -4.11 -9.94
C TYR A 105 -1.58 -2.93 -9.08
N GLY A 106 -1.06 -1.86 -9.70
CA GLY A 106 -0.67 -0.69 -8.92
C GLY A 106 0.37 0.19 -9.59
N THR A 107 0.90 1.14 -8.81
CA THR A 107 1.89 2.12 -9.27
C THR A 107 3.31 1.72 -8.92
N ILE A 108 4.22 1.88 -9.89
CA ILE A 108 5.65 1.68 -9.64
C ILE A 108 6.21 2.85 -8.81
N TYR A 109 5.77 4.08 -9.08
CA TYR A 109 6.18 5.27 -8.33
C TYR A 109 5.50 5.41 -6.97
N GLY A 110 6.10 6.25 -6.11
CA GLY A 110 5.69 6.44 -4.74
C GLY A 110 4.53 7.38 -4.53
N ALA A 111 4.59 8.55 -5.14
CA ALA A 111 3.57 9.58 -5.07
C ALA A 111 2.83 9.69 -6.39
N SER A 112 1.53 9.83 -6.35
CA SER A 112 0.71 9.91 -7.55
C SER A 112 -0.68 10.47 -7.24
N SER A 113 -1.33 11.05 -8.25
CA SER A 113 -2.75 11.38 -8.15
C SER A 113 -3.59 10.13 -7.88
N PHE A 114 -4.63 10.26 -7.06
CA PHE A 114 -5.57 9.16 -6.81
C PHE A 114 -6.65 9.05 -7.89
N PHE A 115 -6.77 10.08 -8.75
CA PHE A 115 -7.70 10.09 -9.88
C PHE A 115 -7.03 9.75 -11.22
N ALA A 116 -5.72 10.00 -11.33
CA ALA A 116 -4.92 9.69 -12.50
C ALA A 116 -3.49 9.25 -12.07
N PRO A 117 -3.36 8.03 -11.53
CA PRO A 117 -2.10 7.55 -10.99
C PRO A 117 -1.05 7.35 -12.07
N ALA A 118 0.09 8.02 -11.92
CA ALA A 118 1.24 7.84 -12.79
C ALA A 118 1.85 6.44 -12.61
N SER A 119 2.42 5.88 -13.68
CA SER A 119 3.08 4.56 -13.68
C SER A 119 2.17 3.38 -13.29
N LEU A 120 0.85 3.51 -13.49
CA LEU A 120 -0.09 2.43 -13.21
C LEU A 120 0.18 1.22 -14.12
N LYS A 121 0.28 0.06 -13.50
CA LYS A 121 0.57 -1.21 -14.19
C LYS A 121 -0.39 -2.31 -13.75
N ARG A 122 -0.66 -3.22 -14.68
CA ARG A 122 -1.25 -4.53 -14.44
C ARG A 122 -0.21 -5.56 -14.83
N ASN A 123 0.34 -6.25 -13.87
CA ASN A 123 1.58 -7.02 -14.03
C ASN A 123 2.70 -6.12 -14.59
N ASN A 124 3.17 -6.40 -15.80
CA ASN A 124 4.16 -5.58 -16.49
C ASN A 124 3.58 -4.69 -17.60
N ALA A 125 2.27 -4.76 -17.86
CA ALA A 125 1.60 -3.99 -18.88
C ALA A 125 1.15 -2.62 -18.35
N ASP A 126 1.07 -1.65 -19.24
CA ASP A 126 0.48 -0.34 -18.93
C ASP A 126 -1.01 -0.49 -18.63
N ALA A 127 -1.47 0.18 -17.59
CA ALA A 127 -2.87 0.18 -17.17
C ALA A 127 -3.47 1.60 -17.07
N SER A 128 -2.83 2.58 -17.72
CA SER A 128 -3.28 3.98 -17.70
C SER A 128 -4.73 4.16 -18.15
N LYS A 129 -5.20 3.35 -19.09
CA LYS A 129 -6.59 3.36 -19.56
C LYS A 129 -7.61 3.05 -18.45
N ASP A 130 -7.20 2.46 -17.34
CA ASP A 130 -8.13 2.17 -16.24
C ASP A 130 -8.64 3.44 -15.56
N PHE A 131 -7.81 4.48 -15.44
CA PHE A 131 -8.23 5.74 -14.82
C PHE A 131 -8.95 6.71 -15.78
N GLU A 132 -9.04 6.39 -17.08
CA GLU A 132 -9.89 7.12 -18.03
C GLU A 132 -11.37 6.80 -17.84
N LYS A 133 -11.70 5.74 -17.09
CA LYS A 133 -13.08 5.34 -16.80
C LYS A 133 -13.75 6.34 -15.86
N PRO A 134 -15.02 6.71 -16.11
CA PRO A 134 -15.78 7.57 -15.20
C PRO A 134 -15.80 7.00 -13.77
N GLY A 135 -15.61 7.87 -12.78
CA GLY A 135 -15.66 7.48 -11.37
C GLY A 135 -14.42 6.73 -10.87
N TYR A 136 -13.35 6.68 -11.64
CA TYR A 136 -12.12 6.04 -11.16
C TYR A 136 -11.54 6.76 -9.94
N TYR A 137 -11.29 5.98 -8.89
CA TYR A 137 -10.56 6.41 -7.70
C TYR A 137 -9.58 5.30 -7.30
N TYR A 138 -8.31 5.64 -7.19
CA TYR A 138 -7.23 4.64 -7.07
C TYR A 138 -7.31 3.82 -5.78
N THR A 139 -7.79 4.42 -4.68
CA THR A 139 -7.98 3.70 -3.42
C THR A 139 -9.00 2.56 -3.57
N ASP A 140 -10.10 2.82 -4.26
CA ASP A 140 -11.13 1.82 -4.56
C ASP A 140 -10.59 0.78 -5.55
N ALA A 141 -9.89 1.23 -6.60
CA ALA A 141 -9.28 0.34 -7.57
C ALA A 141 -8.26 -0.63 -6.94
N ILE A 142 -7.50 -0.19 -5.93
CA ILE A 142 -6.62 -1.08 -5.15
C ILE A 142 -7.44 -2.14 -4.43
N SER A 143 -8.53 -1.75 -3.76
CA SER A 143 -9.43 -2.65 -3.03
C SER A 143 -10.10 -3.66 -3.96
N ASP A 144 -10.65 -3.20 -5.06
CA ASP A 144 -11.37 -4.03 -6.04
C ASP A 144 -10.45 -5.07 -6.68
N ASN A 145 -9.25 -4.66 -7.08
CA ASN A 145 -8.26 -5.60 -7.63
C ASN A 145 -7.79 -6.59 -6.56
N ALA A 146 -7.57 -6.17 -5.32
CA ALA A 146 -7.23 -7.06 -4.22
C ALA A 146 -8.35 -8.09 -3.98
N ALA A 147 -9.60 -7.65 -3.89
CA ALA A 147 -10.75 -8.53 -3.72
C ALA A 147 -10.89 -9.52 -4.88
N ALA A 148 -10.75 -9.05 -6.12
CA ALA A 148 -10.79 -9.91 -7.31
C ALA A 148 -9.65 -10.93 -7.32
N MET A 149 -8.45 -10.55 -6.91
CA MET A 149 -7.31 -11.44 -6.78
C MET A 149 -7.55 -12.51 -5.69
N ILE A 150 -8.13 -12.13 -4.55
CA ILE A 150 -8.48 -13.07 -3.47
C ILE A 150 -9.55 -14.06 -3.95
N ALA A 151 -10.60 -13.57 -4.62
CA ALA A 151 -11.68 -14.42 -5.13
C ALA A 151 -11.21 -15.46 -6.16
N LYS A 152 -10.16 -15.15 -6.92
CA LYS A 152 -9.54 -16.07 -7.88
C LYS A 152 -8.48 -17.00 -7.27
N ALA A 153 -8.17 -16.84 -5.98
CA ALA A 153 -7.15 -17.68 -5.34
C ALA A 153 -7.61 -19.12 -5.29
N HIS A 154 -6.73 -20.04 -5.72
CA HIS A 154 -6.97 -21.47 -5.64
C HIS A 154 -7.01 -21.91 -4.17
N LYS A 155 -8.01 -22.75 -3.83
CA LYS A 155 -8.16 -23.27 -2.47
C LYS A 155 -7.02 -24.20 -2.05
N ASP A 156 -6.31 -24.75 -3.03
CA ASP A 156 -5.23 -25.71 -2.81
C ASP A 156 -3.86 -25.09 -2.53
N LYS A 157 -3.76 -23.75 -2.64
CA LYS A 157 -2.53 -23.02 -2.35
C LYS A 157 -2.80 -21.94 -1.31
N PRO A 158 -1.96 -21.79 -0.29
CA PRO A 158 -2.04 -20.65 0.60
C PRO A 158 -1.77 -19.35 -0.18
N LEU A 159 -2.46 -18.29 0.19
CA LEU A 159 -2.35 -16.98 -0.45
C LEU A 159 -1.50 -16.03 0.40
N PHE A 160 -0.49 -15.43 -0.21
CA PHE A 160 0.15 -14.22 0.26
C PHE A 160 -0.38 -13.03 -0.54
N MET A 161 -1.06 -12.12 0.12
CA MET A 161 -1.60 -10.89 -0.49
C MET A 161 -1.00 -9.66 0.18
N TYR A 162 -0.30 -8.83 -0.61
CA TYR A 162 0.20 -7.54 -0.17
C TYR A 162 -0.68 -6.42 -0.70
N VAL A 163 -1.50 -5.82 0.17
CA VAL A 163 -2.33 -4.66 -0.16
C VAL A 163 -1.65 -3.41 0.35
N ALA A 164 -1.24 -2.55 -0.58
CA ALA A 164 -0.37 -1.43 -0.30
C ALA A 164 -0.99 -0.11 -0.77
N TYR A 165 -1.92 0.42 0.04
CA TYR A 165 -2.59 1.70 -0.27
C TYR A 165 -1.61 2.86 -0.40
N THR A 166 -1.90 3.79 -1.33
CA THR A 166 -1.24 5.09 -1.41
C THR A 166 -1.82 6.06 -0.40
N SER A 167 -3.12 6.01 -0.17
CA SER A 167 -3.78 6.82 0.88
C SER A 167 -3.22 6.47 2.27
N PRO A 168 -2.98 7.46 3.14
CA PRO A 168 -3.22 8.90 3.03
C PRO A 168 -2.00 9.72 2.58
N HIS A 169 -1.14 9.20 1.71
CA HIS A 169 0.04 9.89 1.22
C HIS A 169 -0.33 11.14 0.38
N TRP A 170 0.55 12.11 0.38
CA TRP A 170 0.46 13.26 -0.53
C TRP A 170 0.48 12.81 -2.02
N PRO A 171 -0.30 13.49 -2.91
CA PRO A 171 -1.28 14.55 -2.68
C PRO A 171 -2.50 14.06 -1.90
N LEU A 172 -3.06 14.97 -1.06
CA LEU A 172 -4.17 14.64 -0.17
C LEU A 172 -5.51 14.64 -0.93
N HIS A 173 -5.68 13.67 -1.81
CA HIS A 173 -6.89 13.50 -2.60
C HIS A 173 -7.90 12.64 -1.83
N ALA A 174 -9.16 13.06 -1.87
CA ALA A 174 -10.29 12.30 -1.34
C ALA A 174 -11.54 12.54 -2.20
N LEU A 175 -12.50 11.65 -2.11
CA LEU A 175 -13.81 11.84 -2.71
C LEU A 175 -14.57 12.95 -1.96
N GLU A 176 -15.37 13.73 -2.67
CA GLU A 176 -16.13 14.84 -2.06
C GLU A 176 -17.04 14.38 -0.92
N GLU A 177 -17.64 13.21 -1.04
CA GLU A 177 -18.47 12.58 -0.02
C GLU A 177 -17.69 12.25 1.27
N ASP A 178 -16.41 11.89 1.16
CA ASP A 178 -15.54 11.63 2.32
C ASP A 178 -15.10 12.95 2.97
N VAL A 179 -14.75 13.96 2.17
CA VAL A 179 -14.45 15.30 2.67
C VAL A 179 -15.65 15.91 3.41
N ALA A 180 -16.86 15.72 2.88
CA ALA A 180 -18.10 16.25 3.48
C ALA A 180 -18.33 15.72 4.91
N LYS A 181 -17.94 14.49 5.22
CA LYS A 181 -18.05 13.88 6.57
C LYS A 181 -17.27 14.63 7.66
N TYR A 182 -16.24 15.38 7.25
CA TYR A 182 -15.36 16.12 8.15
C TYR A 182 -15.50 17.63 8.01
N LYS A 183 -16.40 18.12 7.15
CA LYS A 183 -16.63 19.54 6.94
C LYS A 183 -17.00 20.23 8.25
N GLY A 184 -16.27 21.29 8.59
CA GLY A 184 -16.47 22.05 9.82
C GLY A 184 -15.91 21.43 11.11
N LYS A 185 -15.50 20.17 11.10
CA LYS A 185 -14.94 19.50 12.27
C LYS A 185 -13.66 20.17 12.79
N TYR A 186 -12.86 20.72 11.89
CA TYR A 186 -11.59 21.39 12.18
C TYR A 186 -11.68 22.93 12.11
N ALA A 187 -12.88 23.50 12.22
CA ALA A 187 -13.10 24.95 12.10
C ALA A 187 -12.38 25.79 13.18
N LYS A 188 -12.05 25.19 14.32
CA LYS A 188 -11.30 25.84 15.41
C LYS A 188 -9.78 25.59 15.34
N GLY A 189 -9.30 25.01 14.26
CA GLY A 189 -7.89 24.62 14.08
C GLY A 189 -7.62 23.16 14.47
N TRP A 190 -6.59 22.60 13.87
CA TRP A 190 -6.20 21.21 14.08
C TRP A 190 -5.53 20.98 15.42
N ASP A 191 -4.75 21.93 15.87
CA ASP A 191 -4.13 21.98 17.17
C ASP A 191 -5.14 21.85 18.32
N THR A 192 -6.30 22.51 18.22
CA THR A 192 -7.38 22.43 19.19
C THR A 192 -8.01 21.01 19.26
N LEU A 193 -7.93 20.25 18.18
CA LEU A 193 -8.47 18.90 18.11
C LEU A 193 -7.47 17.84 18.53
N ARG A 194 -6.18 18.12 18.35
CA ARG A 194 -5.07 17.20 18.57
C ARG A 194 -4.29 17.47 19.84
N ALA A 195 -4.64 18.55 20.58
CA ALA A 195 -4.08 18.85 21.90
C ALA A 195 -4.70 17.97 22.99
#